data_7a3e9da735bebd9177a9f5cd3ca380af
#
_entry.id   7a3e9da735bebd9177a9f5cd3ca380af
#
_cell.length_a   1.000
_cell.length_b   1.000
_cell.length_c   1.000
_cell.angle_alpha   90.00
_cell.angle_beta   90.00
_cell.angle_gamma   90.00
#
_symmetry.space_group_name_H-M   'P 1'
#
loop_
_entity.id
_entity.type
_entity.pdbx_description
1 polymer ?
#
loop_
_entity_poly.entity_id
_entity_poly.type
_entity_poly.pdbx_seq_one_letter_code
_entity_poly.pdbx_strand_id
1 'polypeptide(L)'
;MTRHGGGSEPEDGFRPGGRMITPAPGGMAPGEFRRWGHRFVDWVGDYLEEIGDYPVLAGTKPGQVRDALPTEAPLTGDPFEAVFEDFRSVIVPGMTHWNHPAFFAYFAVSGSGPGILGELLAAALNVNAMVWKSSPAATELEEVTLGWLRSFLGLPSVFRGTINDTASTSTFVALAAARERHLPEARQDGMAGAPPGRVYTSSEAHSSVLKSVHALGFGRRGVRAIATGPNRAMDPAALAKAIEHDVTSGFRPLAVVATIGTTSTTAVDPVGAVAGIARSHNLWLHIDAAYAGVAAALPGMRRHFADWEHADSIVVNPHKWLFTPVDCSVLYVRDPAQLREAFSLVPAYLETPETGVTHLMDHGLALGRRFRALKLWFVMRYFGREGLRNILAGHIALARHLADRVDAAPGWERHRPSPFSLVVLRRSPTGVRGRERDALNTAIMERVNESGTAFLSPTEIDGETWLRFAIGNIHTAVHHVDTTWETLRDAADTIG
;
A
#
# COMPACT_ATOMS: atom_id res chain seq x y z
N MET A 1 -46.54 43.26 16.34
CA MET A 1 -45.88 43.64 15.07
C MET A 1 -44.93 42.53 14.72
N THR A 2 -45.37 41.65 13.85
CA THR A 2 -44.70 40.48 13.29
C THR A 2 -43.63 40.91 12.25
N ARG A 3 -42.44 40.38 12.29
CA ARG A 3 -41.53 40.37 11.15
C ARG A 3 -41.05 38.93 10.92
N HIS A 4 -41.48 38.41 9.80
CA HIS A 4 -40.95 37.20 9.16
C HIS A 4 -39.52 37.42 8.72
N GLY A 5 -38.61 36.54 9.09
CA GLY A 5 -37.29 36.42 8.50
C GLY A 5 -37.31 35.28 7.49
N GLY A 6 -37.21 35.61 6.21
CA GLY A 6 -37.03 34.66 5.14
C GLY A 6 -35.60 34.14 5.15
N GLY A 7 -35.43 32.83 5.24
CA GLY A 7 -34.17 32.17 4.99
C GLY A 7 -33.93 32.13 3.46
N SER A 8 -32.85 32.74 3.04
CA SER A 8 -32.31 32.60 1.68
C SER A 8 -31.56 31.28 1.58
N GLU A 9 -32.04 30.38 0.74
CA GLU A 9 -31.25 29.25 0.25
C GLU A 9 -30.00 29.77 -0.48
N PRO A 10 -28.84 29.10 -0.38
CA PRO A 10 -27.66 29.49 -1.13
C PRO A 10 -27.91 29.27 -2.62
N GLU A 11 -27.80 30.33 -3.41
CA GLU A 11 -27.83 30.27 -4.86
C GLU A 11 -26.72 29.34 -5.38
N ASP A 12 -27.14 28.32 -6.12
CA ASP A 12 -26.33 27.39 -6.89
C ASP A 12 -25.59 28.12 -8.01
N GLY A 13 -24.39 28.63 -7.72
CA GLY A 13 -23.52 29.28 -8.68
C GLY A 13 -22.78 28.28 -9.57
N PHE A 14 -23.03 28.37 -10.84
CA PHE A 14 -22.44 27.71 -12.00
C PHE A 14 -23.24 26.58 -12.62
N ARG A 15 -24.25 26.98 -13.42
CA ARG A 15 -24.76 26.12 -14.50
C ARG A 15 -24.13 26.55 -15.82
N PRO A 16 -23.23 25.75 -16.44
CA PRO A 16 -22.92 25.95 -17.85
C PRO A 16 -24.18 25.69 -18.67
N GLY A 17 -24.52 26.57 -19.57
CA GLY A 17 -25.75 26.56 -20.39
C GLY A 17 -26.04 25.18 -20.97
N GLY A 18 -27.16 24.60 -20.56
CA GLY A 18 -27.56 23.26 -20.87
C GLY A 18 -27.91 23.07 -22.34
N ARG A 19 -26.98 22.65 -23.18
CA ARG A 19 -27.29 21.81 -24.32
C ARG A 19 -27.49 20.40 -23.81
N MET A 20 -28.73 19.85 -23.97
CA MET A 20 -28.95 18.42 -23.81
C MET A 20 -28.00 17.68 -24.77
N ILE A 21 -26.98 17.05 -24.24
CA ILE A 21 -26.16 16.12 -25.02
C ILE A 21 -27.05 14.90 -25.23
N THR A 22 -27.51 14.71 -26.46
CA THR A 22 -28.17 13.47 -26.86
C THR A 22 -27.08 12.38 -26.80
N PRO A 23 -27.25 11.31 -25.99
CA PRO A 23 -26.29 10.24 -25.97
C PRO A 23 -26.09 9.69 -27.39
N ALA A 24 -24.85 9.32 -27.73
CA ALA A 24 -24.60 8.52 -28.92
C ALA A 24 -25.44 7.23 -28.84
N PRO A 25 -25.88 6.65 -29.97
CA PRO A 25 -26.62 5.40 -29.96
C PRO A 25 -25.84 4.34 -29.14
N GLY A 26 -26.43 3.81 -28.07
CA GLY A 26 -25.85 2.83 -27.17
C GLY A 26 -25.23 3.40 -25.88
N GLY A 27 -25.21 4.72 -25.65
CA GLY A 27 -24.76 5.30 -24.37
C GLY A 27 -25.88 5.34 -23.31
N MET A 28 -25.53 5.17 -22.03
CA MET A 28 -26.47 5.37 -20.92
C MET A 28 -26.95 6.83 -20.87
N ALA A 29 -28.28 7.07 -20.82
CA ALA A 29 -28.83 8.41 -20.74
C ALA A 29 -28.42 9.08 -19.39
N PRO A 30 -28.18 10.42 -19.37
CA PRO A 30 -27.81 11.12 -18.14
C PRO A 30 -28.81 10.97 -16.99
N GLY A 31 -30.09 10.89 -17.29
CA GLY A 31 -31.14 10.64 -16.29
C GLY A 31 -31.09 9.23 -15.71
N GLU A 32 -30.76 8.25 -16.53
CA GLU A 32 -30.54 6.87 -16.12
C GLU A 32 -29.27 6.74 -15.27
N PHE A 33 -28.18 7.33 -15.72
CA PHE A 33 -26.94 7.39 -14.93
C PHE A 33 -27.17 8.00 -13.54
N ARG A 34 -27.92 9.10 -13.45
CA ARG A 34 -28.24 9.73 -12.17
C ARG A 34 -29.05 8.80 -11.27
N ARG A 35 -30.07 8.12 -11.80
CA ARG A 35 -30.90 7.16 -11.04
C ARG A 35 -30.05 6.02 -10.46
N TRP A 36 -29.18 5.42 -11.26
CA TRP A 36 -28.30 4.35 -10.82
C TRP A 36 -27.21 4.85 -9.89
N GLY A 37 -26.65 6.03 -10.16
CA GLY A 37 -25.67 6.67 -9.29
C GLY A 37 -26.18 6.89 -7.87
N HIS A 38 -27.45 7.34 -7.71
CA HIS A 38 -28.06 7.46 -6.39
C HIS A 38 -28.17 6.09 -5.71
N ARG A 39 -28.69 5.08 -6.40
CA ARG A 39 -28.78 3.71 -5.84
C ARG A 39 -27.43 3.12 -5.46
N PHE A 40 -26.38 3.40 -6.21
CA PHE A 40 -25.04 2.91 -5.88
C PHE A 40 -24.44 3.63 -4.68
N VAL A 41 -24.66 4.93 -4.56
CA VAL A 41 -24.22 5.69 -3.39
C VAL A 41 -24.95 5.22 -2.14
N ASP A 42 -26.27 5.00 -2.23
CA ASP A 42 -27.07 4.45 -1.13
C ASP A 42 -26.54 3.05 -0.74
N TRP A 43 -26.36 2.14 -1.71
CA TRP A 43 -25.80 0.81 -1.45
C TRP A 43 -24.40 0.85 -0.83
N VAL A 44 -23.52 1.75 -1.28
CA VAL A 44 -22.19 1.93 -0.69
C VAL A 44 -22.30 2.44 0.75
N GLY A 45 -23.25 3.34 1.03
CA GLY A 45 -23.52 3.82 2.38
C GLY A 45 -23.93 2.67 3.32
N ASP A 46 -24.95 1.90 2.90
CA ASP A 46 -25.45 0.72 3.62
C ASP A 46 -24.32 -0.31 3.84
N TYR A 47 -23.57 -0.63 2.79
CA TYR A 47 -22.43 -1.56 2.87
C TYR A 47 -21.36 -1.11 3.87
N LEU A 48 -21.03 0.18 3.94
CA LEU A 48 -20.05 0.70 4.90
C LEU A 48 -20.59 0.73 6.34
N GLU A 49 -21.89 0.90 6.52
CA GLU A 49 -22.55 0.86 7.82
C GLU A 49 -22.65 -0.59 8.33
N GLU A 50 -23.03 -1.52 7.46
CA GLU A 50 -23.28 -2.93 7.77
C GLU A 50 -22.05 -3.84 7.58
N ILE A 51 -20.89 -3.30 7.20
CA ILE A 51 -19.70 -4.11 6.87
C ILE A 51 -19.29 -5.08 7.98
N GLY A 52 -19.60 -4.74 9.24
CA GLY A 52 -19.34 -5.58 10.42
C GLY A 52 -20.20 -6.85 10.49
N ASP A 53 -21.31 -6.91 9.75
CA ASP A 53 -22.24 -8.03 9.71
C ASP A 53 -21.90 -9.06 8.60
N TYR A 54 -20.99 -8.68 7.69
CA TYR A 54 -20.48 -9.58 6.67
C TYR A 54 -19.40 -10.51 7.24
N PRO A 55 -19.25 -11.74 6.73
CA PRO A 55 -18.09 -12.57 7.06
C PRO A 55 -16.82 -11.90 6.52
N VAL A 56 -15.76 -11.82 7.34
CA VAL A 56 -14.51 -11.18 6.88
C VAL A 56 -13.90 -11.91 5.70
N LEU A 57 -13.82 -13.26 5.80
CA LEU A 57 -13.28 -14.13 4.76
C LEU A 57 -14.42 -14.75 3.95
N ALA A 58 -14.30 -14.69 2.62
CA ALA A 58 -15.25 -15.35 1.74
C ALA A 58 -15.25 -16.88 1.97
N GLY A 59 -16.44 -17.44 2.17
CA GLY A 59 -16.62 -18.91 2.24
C GLY A 59 -16.67 -19.59 0.87
N THR A 60 -16.34 -18.90 -0.19
CA THR A 60 -16.45 -19.32 -1.59
C THR A 60 -15.39 -20.35 -1.96
N LYS A 61 -15.81 -21.44 -2.60
CA LYS A 61 -14.90 -22.47 -3.13
C LYS A 61 -14.37 -22.08 -4.53
N PRO A 62 -13.17 -22.57 -4.92
CA PRO A 62 -12.63 -22.35 -6.25
C PRO A 62 -13.63 -22.76 -7.35
N GLY A 63 -13.91 -21.85 -8.28
CA GLY A 63 -14.85 -22.05 -9.38
C GLY A 63 -16.28 -21.61 -9.12
N GLN A 64 -16.72 -21.52 -7.89
CA GLN A 64 -18.11 -21.24 -7.54
C GLN A 64 -18.64 -19.91 -8.11
N VAL A 65 -17.87 -18.82 -8.03
CA VAL A 65 -18.27 -17.53 -8.62
C VAL A 65 -18.25 -17.60 -10.15
N ARG A 66 -17.21 -18.20 -10.73
CA ARG A 66 -17.10 -18.36 -12.19
C ARG A 66 -18.28 -19.16 -12.75
N ASP A 67 -18.66 -20.24 -12.09
CA ASP A 67 -19.69 -21.18 -12.57
C ASP A 67 -21.11 -20.60 -12.36
N ALA A 68 -21.26 -19.56 -11.53
CA ALA A 68 -22.49 -18.81 -11.34
C ALA A 68 -22.68 -17.67 -12.35
N LEU A 69 -21.65 -17.33 -13.13
CA LEU A 69 -21.69 -16.27 -14.13
C LEU A 69 -21.85 -16.87 -15.55
N PRO A 70 -22.43 -16.12 -16.52
CA PRO A 70 -22.47 -16.55 -17.91
C PRO A 70 -21.09 -16.88 -18.47
N THR A 71 -20.96 -17.96 -19.24
CA THR A 71 -19.68 -18.38 -19.85
C THR A 71 -19.28 -17.51 -21.04
N GLU A 72 -20.23 -16.82 -21.67
CA GLU A 72 -20.01 -15.94 -22.82
C GLU A 72 -20.60 -14.57 -22.55
N ALA A 73 -20.04 -13.55 -23.19
CA ALA A 73 -20.60 -12.20 -23.12
C ALA A 73 -22.00 -12.18 -23.78
N PRO A 74 -22.97 -11.44 -23.23
CA PRO A 74 -24.30 -11.37 -23.80
C PRO A 74 -24.29 -10.74 -25.20
N LEU A 75 -25.05 -11.32 -26.13
CA LEU A 75 -25.21 -10.78 -27.49
C LEU A 75 -25.87 -9.40 -27.52
N THR A 76 -26.80 -9.21 -26.58
CA THR A 76 -27.51 -7.92 -26.39
C THR A 76 -27.33 -7.53 -24.94
N GLY A 77 -27.22 -6.22 -24.66
CA GLY A 77 -27.05 -5.73 -23.29
C GLY A 77 -28.20 -6.14 -22.37
N ASP A 78 -27.87 -6.50 -21.15
CA ASP A 78 -28.83 -6.82 -20.10
C ASP A 78 -29.41 -5.54 -19.48
N PRO A 79 -30.64 -5.61 -18.92
CA PRO A 79 -31.15 -4.54 -18.08
C PRO A 79 -30.18 -4.28 -16.91
N PHE A 80 -29.89 -3.01 -16.64
CA PHE A 80 -28.91 -2.65 -15.60
C PHE A 80 -29.31 -3.13 -14.20
N GLU A 81 -30.61 -3.35 -13.96
CA GLU A 81 -31.13 -3.99 -12.73
C GLU A 81 -30.59 -5.42 -12.57
N ALA A 82 -30.58 -6.21 -13.65
CA ALA A 82 -30.05 -7.57 -13.62
C ALA A 82 -28.54 -7.59 -13.36
N VAL A 83 -27.79 -6.68 -13.99
CA VAL A 83 -26.33 -6.51 -13.74
C VAL A 83 -26.06 -6.17 -12.28
N PHE A 84 -26.87 -5.30 -11.68
CA PHE A 84 -26.72 -4.94 -10.26
C PHE A 84 -27.14 -6.08 -9.33
N GLU A 85 -28.15 -6.87 -9.70
CA GLU A 85 -28.54 -8.04 -8.90
C GLU A 85 -27.46 -9.13 -8.93
N ASP A 86 -26.85 -9.41 -10.08
CA ASP A 86 -25.71 -10.32 -10.16
C ASP A 86 -24.52 -9.83 -9.30
N PHE A 87 -24.26 -8.54 -9.30
CA PHE A 87 -23.26 -7.96 -8.40
C PHE A 87 -23.57 -8.26 -6.93
N ARG A 88 -24.83 -8.06 -6.49
CA ARG A 88 -25.24 -8.26 -5.10
C ARG A 88 -25.29 -9.73 -4.69
N SER A 89 -25.81 -10.60 -5.57
CA SER A 89 -26.09 -12.00 -5.25
C SER A 89 -24.96 -12.97 -5.56
N VAL A 90 -24.06 -12.61 -6.48
CA VAL A 90 -22.93 -13.47 -6.90
C VAL A 90 -21.58 -12.87 -6.52
N ILE A 91 -21.35 -11.59 -6.82
CA ILE A 91 -20.03 -10.99 -6.64
C ILE A 91 -19.77 -10.66 -5.17
N VAL A 92 -20.66 -9.93 -4.50
CA VAL A 92 -20.49 -9.51 -3.11
C VAL A 92 -20.30 -10.68 -2.15
N PRO A 93 -21.09 -11.77 -2.19
CA PRO A 93 -20.88 -12.92 -1.32
C PRO A 93 -19.57 -13.68 -1.56
N GLY A 94 -18.98 -13.53 -2.76
CA GLY A 94 -17.68 -14.09 -3.11
C GLY A 94 -16.48 -13.25 -2.69
N MET A 95 -16.70 -12.08 -2.07
CA MET A 95 -15.61 -11.17 -1.69
C MET A 95 -15.11 -11.44 -0.28
N THR A 96 -13.80 -11.42 -0.10
CA THR A 96 -13.19 -11.21 1.21
C THR A 96 -13.21 -9.70 1.49
N HIS A 97 -13.83 -9.30 2.59
CA HIS A 97 -14.14 -7.89 2.87
C HIS A 97 -12.95 -7.18 3.52
N TRP A 98 -12.06 -6.61 2.70
CA TRP A 98 -10.88 -5.86 3.15
C TRP A 98 -11.20 -4.61 3.98
N ASN A 99 -12.41 -4.05 3.80
CA ASN A 99 -12.89 -2.93 4.62
C ASN A 99 -13.51 -3.37 5.95
N HIS A 100 -13.61 -4.68 6.23
CA HIS A 100 -14.16 -5.18 7.49
C HIS A 100 -13.26 -4.81 8.68
N PRO A 101 -13.80 -4.29 9.80
CA PRO A 101 -13.01 -3.82 10.94
C PRO A 101 -12.20 -4.93 11.64
N ALA A 102 -12.55 -6.22 11.47
CA ALA A 102 -11.81 -7.38 11.93
C ALA A 102 -10.96 -8.06 10.84
N PHE A 103 -10.63 -7.35 9.75
CA PHE A 103 -9.64 -7.80 8.78
C PHE A 103 -8.23 -7.52 9.33
N PHE A 104 -7.58 -8.52 9.92
CA PHE A 104 -6.25 -8.42 10.54
C PHE A 104 -5.16 -9.17 9.79
N ALA A 105 -5.48 -9.74 8.63
CA ALA A 105 -4.51 -10.42 7.76
C ALA A 105 -3.65 -9.42 6.97
N TYR A 106 -2.50 -9.84 6.51
CA TYR A 106 -1.57 -9.05 5.68
C TYR A 106 -1.24 -7.68 6.28
N PHE A 107 -1.42 -6.59 5.51
CA PHE A 107 -1.60 -5.22 5.99
C PHE A 107 -2.92 -4.71 5.42
N ALA A 108 -3.79 -4.22 6.27
CA ALA A 108 -5.09 -3.73 5.85
C ALA A 108 -4.95 -2.67 4.75
N VAL A 109 -5.77 -2.82 3.74
CA VAL A 109 -5.89 -1.88 2.62
C VAL A 109 -7.29 -1.28 2.73
N SER A 110 -7.56 -0.57 3.85
CA SER A 110 -8.87 0.01 4.07
C SER A 110 -9.05 1.31 3.31
N GLY A 111 -10.14 1.41 2.57
CA GLY A 111 -10.60 2.66 1.99
C GLY A 111 -11.31 3.51 3.03
N SER A 112 -11.51 4.79 2.71
CA SER A 112 -12.33 5.70 3.51
C SER A 112 -13.36 6.40 2.62
N GLY A 113 -14.48 6.83 3.19
CA GLY A 113 -15.54 7.53 2.45
C GLY A 113 -15.01 8.65 1.53
N PRO A 114 -14.20 9.61 2.03
CA PRO A 114 -13.63 10.65 1.17
C PRO A 114 -12.75 10.08 0.04
N GLY A 115 -12.00 9.01 0.29
CA GLY A 115 -11.20 8.35 -0.74
C GLY A 115 -12.05 7.69 -1.82
N ILE A 116 -13.16 7.04 -1.45
CA ILE A 116 -14.11 6.41 -2.38
C ILE A 116 -14.76 7.49 -3.27
N LEU A 117 -15.21 8.60 -2.69
CA LEU A 117 -15.78 9.71 -3.45
C LEU A 117 -14.75 10.36 -4.40
N GLY A 118 -13.50 10.49 -3.96
CA GLY A 118 -12.42 10.97 -4.81
C GLY A 118 -12.14 10.04 -6.00
N GLU A 119 -12.22 8.72 -5.80
CA GLU A 119 -12.08 7.72 -6.88
C GLU A 119 -13.25 7.78 -7.87
N LEU A 120 -14.47 7.92 -7.38
CA LEU A 120 -15.66 8.11 -8.23
C LEU A 120 -15.50 9.31 -9.16
N LEU A 121 -15.05 10.46 -8.62
CA LEU A 121 -14.84 11.66 -9.41
C LEU A 121 -13.65 11.50 -10.39
N ALA A 122 -12.59 10.82 -9.99
CA ALA A 122 -11.48 10.52 -10.90
C ALA A 122 -11.92 9.66 -12.09
N ALA A 123 -12.77 8.66 -11.84
CA ALA A 123 -13.37 7.82 -12.89
C ALA A 123 -14.29 8.62 -13.81
N ALA A 124 -15.10 9.52 -13.26
CA ALA A 124 -15.99 10.38 -14.03
C ALA A 124 -15.25 11.38 -14.94
N LEU A 125 -14.15 11.95 -14.45
CA LEU A 125 -13.30 12.85 -15.24
C LEU A 125 -12.49 12.10 -16.31
N ASN A 126 -12.10 10.85 -16.01
CA ASN A 126 -11.39 9.92 -16.92
C ASN A 126 -10.19 10.54 -17.64
N VAL A 127 -9.41 11.36 -16.95
CA VAL A 127 -8.24 12.03 -17.53
C VAL A 127 -7.02 11.13 -17.55
N ASN A 128 -6.19 11.28 -18.58
CA ASN A 128 -4.86 10.71 -18.62
C ASN A 128 -3.81 11.76 -18.18
N ALA A 129 -3.32 11.62 -16.94
CA ALA A 129 -2.37 12.53 -16.31
C ALA A 129 -0.90 12.26 -16.75
N MET A 130 -0.64 12.09 -18.05
CA MET A 130 0.69 11.76 -18.57
C MET A 130 1.59 13.00 -18.73
N VAL A 131 1.10 14.02 -19.40
CA VAL A 131 1.79 15.30 -19.62
C VAL A 131 0.96 16.42 -19.04
N TRP A 132 1.61 17.52 -18.65
CA TRP A 132 0.92 18.67 -18.06
C TRP A 132 -0.22 19.18 -18.96
N LYS A 133 0.03 19.33 -20.26
CA LYS A 133 -0.95 19.84 -21.21
C LYS A 133 -2.23 19.02 -21.31
N SER A 134 -2.15 17.70 -21.19
CA SER A 134 -3.35 16.84 -21.25
C SER A 134 -4.17 16.90 -19.96
N SER A 135 -3.58 17.30 -18.86
CA SER A 135 -4.27 17.44 -17.56
C SER A 135 -3.48 18.32 -16.59
N PRO A 136 -3.50 19.65 -16.76
CA PRO A 136 -2.78 20.57 -15.89
C PRO A 136 -3.17 20.40 -14.42
N ALA A 137 -4.47 20.39 -14.15
CA ALA A 137 -5.00 20.24 -12.78
C ALA A 137 -4.59 18.91 -12.13
N ALA A 138 -4.54 17.80 -12.87
CA ALA A 138 -4.14 16.52 -12.29
C ALA A 138 -2.64 16.49 -11.95
N THR A 139 -1.80 17.06 -12.79
CA THR A 139 -0.35 17.17 -12.55
C THR A 139 -0.07 18.05 -11.34
N GLU A 140 -0.62 19.27 -11.32
CA GLU A 140 -0.37 20.23 -10.24
C GLU A 140 -0.98 19.75 -8.90
N LEU A 141 -2.17 19.11 -8.94
CA LEU A 141 -2.75 18.52 -7.73
C LEU A 141 -1.89 17.37 -7.18
N GLU A 142 -1.26 16.56 -8.03
CA GLU A 142 -0.31 15.54 -7.59
C GLU A 142 0.88 16.18 -6.89
N GLU A 143 1.49 17.19 -7.47
CA GLU A 143 2.62 17.93 -6.87
C GLU A 143 2.26 18.53 -5.51
N VAL A 144 1.12 19.21 -5.41
CA VAL A 144 0.65 19.84 -4.17
C VAL A 144 0.35 18.79 -3.11
N THR A 145 -0.38 17.74 -3.47
CA THR A 145 -0.77 16.67 -2.54
C THR A 145 0.45 15.93 -1.99
N LEU A 146 1.41 15.63 -2.86
CA LEU A 146 2.66 15.00 -2.46
C LEU A 146 3.56 15.93 -1.64
N GLY A 147 3.51 17.24 -1.90
CA GLY A 147 4.12 18.25 -1.03
C GLY A 147 3.53 18.23 0.38
N TRP A 148 2.21 18.11 0.50
CA TRP A 148 1.55 17.98 1.80
C TRP A 148 1.91 16.68 2.51
N LEU A 149 1.87 15.56 1.81
CA LEU A 149 2.25 14.26 2.38
C LEU A 149 3.71 14.26 2.83
N ARG A 150 4.64 14.78 2.01
CA ARG A 150 6.05 14.96 2.37
C ARG A 150 6.20 15.73 3.69
N SER A 151 5.51 16.88 3.81
CA SER A 151 5.52 17.69 5.04
C SER A 151 4.91 16.94 6.23
N PHE A 152 3.84 16.19 6.02
CA PHE A 152 3.21 15.36 7.04
C PHE A 152 4.16 14.28 7.58
N LEU A 153 4.93 13.67 6.70
CA LEU A 153 5.95 12.68 7.02
C LEU A 153 7.23 13.30 7.63
N GLY A 154 7.42 14.60 7.46
CA GLY A 154 8.61 15.31 7.91
C GLY A 154 9.84 15.09 7.06
N LEU A 155 9.65 14.73 5.79
CA LEU A 155 10.74 14.65 4.83
C LEU A 155 11.17 16.05 4.35
N PRO A 156 12.48 16.25 4.09
CA PRO A 156 13.02 17.50 3.57
C PRO A 156 12.41 17.91 2.22
N SER A 157 12.42 19.22 1.96
CA SER A 157 11.85 19.80 0.72
C SER A 157 12.56 19.38 -0.56
N VAL A 158 13.76 18.81 -0.48
CA VAL A 158 14.48 18.30 -1.63
C VAL A 158 13.79 17.10 -2.29
N PHE A 159 13.07 16.30 -1.53
CA PHE A 159 12.34 15.16 -2.08
C PHE A 159 11.15 15.59 -2.95
N ARG A 160 11.04 14.96 -4.11
CA ARG A 160 9.90 15.08 -5.03
C ARG A 160 9.21 13.75 -5.14
N GLY A 161 7.89 13.76 -5.11
CA GLY A 161 7.09 12.54 -5.18
C GLY A 161 6.50 12.29 -6.57
N THR A 162 6.20 11.02 -6.84
CA THR A 162 5.35 10.58 -7.95
C THR A 162 4.46 9.42 -7.45
N ILE A 163 3.22 9.33 -7.96
CA ILE A 163 2.30 8.27 -7.54
C ILE A 163 2.34 7.13 -8.57
N ASN A 164 2.70 5.95 -8.11
CA ASN A 164 2.57 4.68 -8.81
C ASN A 164 1.36 3.89 -8.29
N ASP A 165 1.07 2.73 -8.88
CA ASP A 165 0.04 1.80 -8.41
C ASP A 165 0.44 1.16 -7.07
N THR A 166 1.54 0.43 -7.04
CA THR A 166 1.99 -0.34 -5.87
C THR A 166 3.44 -0.04 -5.50
N ALA A 167 3.84 -0.43 -4.27
CA ALA A 167 5.25 -0.37 -3.88
C ALA A 167 6.15 -1.27 -4.75
N SER A 168 5.59 -2.32 -5.36
CA SER A 168 6.36 -3.14 -6.30
C SER A 168 6.82 -2.34 -7.52
N THR A 169 5.92 -1.52 -8.09
CA THR A 169 6.25 -0.60 -9.17
C THR A 169 7.19 0.51 -8.70
N SER A 170 6.93 1.09 -7.52
CA SER A 170 7.79 2.13 -6.95
C SER A 170 9.22 1.63 -6.71
N THR A 171 9.40 0.42 -6.16
CA THR A 171 10.70 -0.23 -5.97
C THR A 171 11.38 -0.53 -7.32
N PHE A 172 10.62 -1.03 -8.30
CA PHE A 172 11.14 -1.26 -9.66
C PHE A 172 11.66 0.05 -10.27
N VAL A 173 10.89 1.12 -10.19
CA VAL A 173 11.26 2.44 -10.72
C VAL A 173 12.52 2.99 -10.01
N ALA A 174 12.60 2.87 -8.69
CA ALA A 174 13.78 3.28 -7.94
C ALA A 174 15.03 2.48 -8.31
N LEU A 175 14.91 1.16 -8.47
CA LEU A 175 16.03 0.29 -8.84
C LEU A 175 16.42 0.43 -10.32
N ALA A 176 15.47 0.79 -11.19
CA ALA A 176 15.77 1.14 -12.58
C ALA A 176 16.60 2.43 -12.67
N ALA A 177 16.27 3.45 -11.87
CA ALA A 177 17.07 4.66 -11.75
C ALA A 177 18.47 4.36 -11.17
N ALA A 178 18.57 3.48 -10.18
CA ALA A 178 19.85 3.00 -9.65
C ALA A 178 20.69 2.29 -10.73
N ARG A 179 20.04 1.45 -11.56
CA ARG A 179 20.72 0.80 -12.71
C ARG A 179 21.25 1.83 -13.69
N GLU A 180 20.43 2.79 -14.09
CA GLU A 180 20.83 3.84 -15.04
C GLU A 180 22.01 4.64 -14.52
N ARG A 181 22.01 5.02 -13.24
CA ARG A 181 23.11 5.76 -12.59
C ARG A 181 24.42 4.98 -12.58
N HIS A 182 24.39 3.66 -12.40
CA HIS A 182 25.60 2.83 -12.21
C HIS A 182 26.03 2.06 -13.48
N LEU A 183 25.12 1.86 -14.43
CA LEU A 183 25.31 1.11 -15.66
C LEU A 183 24.61 1.87 -16.81
N PRO A 184 25.00 3.14 -17.11
CA PRO A 184 24.33 3.95 -18.14
C PRO A 184 24.44 3.32 -19.53
N GLU A 185 25.51 2.55 -19.79
CA GLU A 185 25.69 1.79 -21.02
C GLU A 185 24.60 0.74 -21.27
N ALA A 186 24.00 0.21 -20.20
CA ALA A 186 22.92 -0.78 -20.33
C ALA A 186 21.66 -0.23 -21.01
N ARG A 187 21.51 1.08 -21.11
CA ARG A 187 20.42 1.71 -21.86
C ARG A 187 20.54 1.50 -23.35
N GLN A 188 21.75 1.53 -23.88
CA GLN A 188 22.05 1.35 -25.31
C GLN A 188 22.27 -0.12 -25.65
N ASP A 189 23.09 -0.80 -24.87
CA ASP A 189 23.63 -2.12 -25.19
C ASP A 189 22.88 -3.26 -24.48
N GLY A 190 21.91 -2.94 -23.62
CA GLY A 190 21.25 -3.91 -22.77
C GLY A 190 22.18 -4.43 -21.68
N MET A 191 21.83 -5.58 -21.08
CA MET A 191 22.61 -6.18 -19.99
C MET A 191 23.71 -7.12 -20.49
N ALA A 192 23.79 -7.40 -21.79
CA ALA A 192 24.83 -8.25 -22.37
C ALA A 192 26.18 -7.53 -22.33
N GLY A 193 27.17 -8.14 -21.64
CA GLY A 193 28.49 -7.53 -21.46
C GLY A 193 28.61 -6.56 -20.29
N ALA A 194 27.52 -6.16 -19.66
CA ALA A 194 27.57 -5.38 -18.42
C ALA A 194 28.14 -6.22 -17.26
N PRO A 195 28.89 -5.61 -16.33
CA PRO A 195 29.35 -6.31 -15.14
C PRO A 195 28.13 -6.80 -14.33
N PRO A 196 28.21 -7.96 -13.67
CA PRO A 196 27.10 -8.49 -12.88
C PRO A 196 26.77 -7.54 -11.73
N GLY A 197 25.56 -6.96 -11.78
CA GLY A 197 25.10 -6.00 -10.75
C GLY A 197 24.63 -6.68 -9.47
N ARG A 198 24.73 -5.95 -8.35
CA ARG A 198 24.25 -6.38 -7.03
C ARG A 198 23.35 -5.35 -6.40
N VAL A 199 22.21 -5.82 -5.88
CA VAL A 199 21.33 -5.09 -4.98
C VAL A 199 21.31 -5.82 -3.64
N TYR A 200 21.58 -5.11 -2.56
CA TYR A 200 21.64 -5.62 -1.20
C TYR A 200 20.35 -5.33 -0.47
N THR A 201 19.81 -6.28 0.26
CA THR A 201 18.61 -6.12 1.08
C THR A 201 18.62 -7.13 2.22
N SER A 202 17.86 -6.91 3.29
CA SER A 202 17.76 -7.90 4.37
C SER A 202 17.03 -9.17 3.91
N SER A 203 17.24 -10.28 4.61
CA SER A 203 16.46 -11.51 4.42
C SER A 203 14.97 -11.34 4.71
N GLU A 204 14.59 -10.28 5.44
CA GLU A 204 13.22 -9.93 5.80
C GLU A 204 12.55 -9.00 4.78
N ALA A 205 13.25 -8.58 3.72
CA ALA A 205 12.72 -7.66 2.73
C ALA A 205 11.56 -8.27 1.94
N HIS A 206 10.64 -7.42 1.51
CA HIS A 206 9.52 -7.83 0.70
C HIS A 206 9.97 -8.38 -0.67
N SER A 207 9.28 -9.40 -1.18
CA SER A 207 9.59 -10.09 -2.44
C SER A 207 9.62 -9.17 -3.67
N SER A 208 9.04 -7.96 -3.60
CA SER A 208 9.10 -6.96 -4.67
C SER A 208 10.52 -6.56 -5.04
N VAL A 209 11.46 -6.55 -4.07
CA VAL A 209 12.88 -6.25 -4.35
C VAL A 209 13.46 -7.31 -5.28
N LEU A 210 13.29 -8.60 -4.94
CA LEU A 210 13.75 -9.71 -5.77
C LEU A 210 13.10 -9.70 -7.16
N LYS A 211 11.79 -9.49 -7.23
CA LYS A 211 11.05 -9.38 -8.50
C LYS A 211 11.57 -8.23 -9.36
N SER A 212 11.83 -7.06 -8.77
CA SER A 212 12.38 -5.90 -9.47
C SER A 212 13.77 -6.17 -10.04
N VAL A 213 14.65 -6.77 -9.24
CA VAL A 213 16.01 -7.12 -9.66
C VAL A 213 15.99 -8.14 -10.82
N HIS A 214 15.08 -9.12 -10.76
CA HIS A 214 14.89 -10.09 -11.86
C HIS A 214 14.38 -9.39 -13.13
N ALA A 215 13.36 -8.55 -13.02
CA ALA A 215 12.78 -7.83 -14.15
C ALA A 215 13.76 -6.85 -14.81
N LEU A 216 14.70 -6.30 -14.02
CA LEU A 216 15.77 -5.43 -14.51
C LEU A 216 16.94 -6.19 -15.19
N GLY A 217 16.88 -7.52 -15.29
CA GLY A 217 17.84 -8.34 -16.02
C GLY A 217 19.03 -8.83 -15.21
N PHE A 218 19.10 -8.60 -13.90
CA PHE A 218 20.23 -9.03 -13.06
C PHE A 218 20.15 -10.50 -12.63
N GLY A 219 18.98 -11.14 -12.80
CA GLY A 219 18.75 -12.53 -12.38
C GLY A 219 18.82 -12.73 -10.86
N ARG A 220 18.70 -13.99 -10.41
CA ARG A 220 18.68 -14.31 -8.97
C ARG A 220 19.94 -13.90 -8.24
N ARG A 221 21.11 -14.04 -8.88
CA ARG A 221 22.38 -13.64 -8.29
C ARG A 221 22.55 -12.13 -8.15
N GLY A 222 21.70 -11.33 -8.81
CA GLY A 222 21.66 -9.88 -8.64
C GLY A 222 21.18 -9.42 -7.26
N VAL A 223 20.52 -10.27 -6.46
CA VAL A 223 20.15 -9.97 -5.08
C VAL A 223 21.13 -10.62 -4.10
N ARG A 224 21.61 -9.82 -3.16
CA ARG A 224 22.39 -10.28 -2.01
C ARG A 224 21.55 -10.10 -0.74
N ALA A 225 21.00 -11.20 -0.23
CA ALA A 225 20.33 -11.20 1.06
C ALA A 225 21.35 -11.04 2.19
N ILE A 226 21.15 -10.04 3.04
CA ILE A 226 21.97 -9.74 4.20
C ILE A 226 21.33 -10.33 5.44
N ALA A 227 22.15 -10.96 6.28
CA ALA A 227 21.71 -11.52 7.56
C ALA A 227 21.08 -10.43 8.45
N THR A 228 20.14 -10.84 9.27
CA THR A 228 19.48 -9.98 10.27
C THR A 228 19.91 -10.36 11.68
N GLY A 229 19.90 -9.37 12.57
CA GLY A 229 20.10 -9.59 14.00
C GLY A 229 18.87 -10.22 14.70
N PRO A 230 18.92 -10.42 16.02
CA PRO A 230 17.82 -10.99 16.81
C PRO A 230 16.51 -10.19 16.72
N ASN A 231 16.59 -8.88 16.45
CA ASN A 231 15.46 -7.98 16.23
C ASN A 231 14.94 -7.97 14.79
N ARG A 232 15.41 -8.90 13.92
CA ARG A 232 15.06 -9.00 12.50
C ARG A 232 15.45 -7.81 11.64
N ALA A 233 16.26 -6.90 12.15
CA ALA A 233 16.82 -5.79 11.37
C ALA A 233 18.11 -6.23 10.67
N MET A 234 18.38 -5.62 9.50
CA MET A 234 19.61 -5.83 8.73
C MET A 234 20.86 -5.64 9.62
N ASP A 235 21.83 -6.53 9.52
CA ASP A 235 23.13 -6.37 10.16
C ASP A 235 24.05 -5.50 9.29
N PRO A 236 24.41 -4.27 9.72
CA PRO A 236 25.30 -3.40 8.96
C PRO A 236 26.71 -3.96 8.75
N ALA A 237 27.23 -4.73 9.72
CA ALA A 237 28.54 -5.33 9.57
C ALA A 237 28.54 -6.45 8.52
N ALA A 238 27.46 -7.24 8.47
CA ALA A 238 27.25 -8.22 7.42
C ALA A 238 27.08 -7.56 6.04
N LEU A 239 26.39 -6.42 5.97
CA LEU A 239 26.26 -5.63 4.73
C LEU A 239 27.62 -5.18 4.21
N ALA A 240 28.44 -4.53 5.06
CA ALA A 240 29.76 -4.05 4.66
C ALA A 240 30.64 -5.18 4.12
N LYS A 241 30.73 -6.30 4.86
CA LYS A 241 31.49 -7.49 4.43
C LYS A 241 30.98 -8.08 3.11
N ALA A 242 29.65 -8.10 2.90
CA ALA A 242 29.06 -8.61 1.66
C ALA A 242 29.43 -7.74 0.46
N ILE A 243 29.43 -6.40 0.61
CA ILE A 243 29.83 -5.46 -0.44
C ILE A 243 31.30 -5.65 -0.79
N GLU A 244 32.22 -5.68 0.20
CA GLU A 244 33.65 -5.89 -0.01
C GLU A 244 33.93 -7.20 -0.74
N HIS A 245 33.28 -8.28 -0.32
CA HIS A 245 33.40 -9.59 -0.96
C HIS A 245 32.91 -9.56 -2.41
N ASP A 246 31.75 -8.94 -2.68
CA ASP A 246 31.18 -8.90 -4.01
C ASP A 246 32.02 -8.04 -4.97
N VAL A 247 32.59 -6.92 -4.49
CA VAL A 247 33.53 -6.10 -5.26
C VAL A 247 34.78 -6.90 -5.65
N THR A 248 35.37 -7.61 -4.71
CA THR A 248 36.57 -8.46 -4.97
C THR A 248 36.27 -9.64 -5.89
N SER A 249 34.99 -10.07 -5.93
CA SER A 249 34.49 -11.13 -6.80
C SER A 249 34.03 -10.64 -8.18
N GLY A 250 34.24 -9.35 -8.51
CA GLY A 250 33.93 -8.78 -9.81
C GLY A 250 32.48 -8.34 -10.01
N PHE A 251 31.68 -8.29 -8.93
CA PHE A 251 30.33 -7.71 -9.00
C PHE A 251 30.37 -6.19 -8.91
N ARG A 252 29.40 -5.53 -9.58
CA ARG A 252 29.16 -4.09 -9.42
C ARG A 252 28.05 -3.86 -8.40
N PRO A 253 28.33 -3.33 -7.21
CA PRO A 253 27.30 -2.88 -6.27
C PRO A 253 26.47 -1.73 -6.88
N LEU A 254 25.16 -1.80 -6.77
CA LEU A 254 24.24 -0.82 -7.37
C LEU A 254 23.41 -0.09 -6.31
N ALA A 255 22.76 -0.85 -5.45
CA ALA A 255 21.81 -0.30 -4.49
C ALA A 255 21.75 -1.12 -3.19
N VAL A 256 21.38 -0.44 -2.12
CA VAL A 256 20.91 -1.06 -0.87
C VAL A 256 19.44 -0.70 -0.69
N VAL A 257 18.61 -1.70 -0.36
CA VAL A 257 17.23 -1.51 0.04
C VAL A 257 17.12 -1.79 1.53
N ALA A 258 16.88 -0.74 2.32
CA ALA A 258 16.59 -0.83 3.75
C ALA A 258 15.08 -0.74 3.98
N THR A 259 14.56 -1.50 4.94
CA THR A 259 13.12 -1.56 5.21
C THR A 259 12.79 -0.93 6.57
N ILE A 260 11.77 -0.06 6.59
CA ILE A 260 11.15 0.44 7.83
C ILE A 260 9.77 -0.19 7.95
N GLY A 261 9.66 -1.22 8.78
CA GLY A 261 8.43 -2.00 8.95
C GLY A 261 8.34 -3.19 7.98
N THR A 262 9.19 -4.21 8.20
CA THR A 262 9.20 -5.45 7.42
C THR A 262 7.85 -6.15 7.45
N THR A 263 7.55 -6.94 6.41
CA THR A 263 6.23 -7.57 6.26
C THR A 263 5.92 -8.55 7.38
N SER A 264 6.89 -9.36 7.80
CA SER A 264 6.67 -10.40 8.81
C SER A 264 6.50 -9.87 10.22
N THR A 265 7.38 -8.94 10.65
CA THR A 265 7.51 -8.54 12.06
C THR A 265 7.49 -7.03 12.30
N THR A 266 7.40 -6.23 11.24
CA THR A 266 7.58 -4.77 11.28
C THR A 266 8.95 -4.32 11.84
N ALA A 267 9.99 -5.14 11.67
CA ALA A 267 11.34 -4.76 12.01
C ALA A 267 11.79 -3.50 11.26
N VAL A 268 12.73 -2.78 11.86
CA VAL A 268 13.26 -1.52 11.31
C VAL A 268 14.76 -1.67 11.11
N ASP A 269 15.19 -1.59 9.88
CA ASP A 269 16.62 -1.61 9.56
C ASP A 269 17.33 -0.35 10.09
N PRO A 270 18.60 -0.43 10.50
CA PRO A 270 19.35 0.69 11.06
C PRO A 270 19.77 1.67 9.95
N VAL A 271 18.82 2.48 9.49
CA VAL A 271 18.93 3.35 8.30
C VAL A 271 20.21 4.20 8.32
N GLY A 272 20.55 4.83 9.45
CA GLY A 272 21.75 5.67 9.55
C GLY A 272 23.04 4.92 9.26
N ALA A 273 23.21 3.72 9.82
CA ALA A 273 24.38 2.88 9.56
C ALA A 273 24.41 2.40 8.09
N VAL A 274 23.26 1.96 7.57
CA VAL A 274 23.12 1.55 6.16
C VAL A 274 23.42 2.72 5.21
N ALA A 275 22.94 3.93 5.51
CA ALA A 275 23.21 5.15 4.74
C ALA A 275 24.71 5.50 4.72
N GLY A 276 25.40 5.33 5.85
CA GLY A 276 26.86 5.50 5.93
C GLY A 276 27.60 4.57 4.98
N ILE A 277 27.24 3.28 5.00
CA ILE A 277 27.82 2.25 4.13
C ILE A 277 27.46 2.52 2.66
N ALA A 278 26.21 2.81 2.35
CA ALA A 278 25.79 3.12 0.98
C ALA A 278 26.58 4.30 0.41
N ARG A 279 26.78 5.35 1.19
CA ARG A 279 27.55 6.54 0.78
C ARG A 279 29.02 6.21 0.54
N SER A 280 29.68 5.43 1.41
CA SER A 280 31.10 5.08 1.28
C SER A 280 31.39 4.24 0.02
N HIS A 281 30.40 3.51 -0.45
CA HIS A 281 30.48 2.69 -1.67
C HIS A 281 29.74 3.30 -2.88
N ASN A 282 29.27 4.54 -2.77
CA ASN A 282 28.50 5.23 -3.81
C ASN A 282 27.27 4.42 -4.28
N LEU A 283 26.54 3.78 -3.38
CA LEU A 283 25.35 2.99 -3.71
C LEU A 283 24.09 3.85 -3.64
N TRP A 284 23.09 3.50 -4.47
CA TRP A 284 21.74 4.01 -4.33
C TRP A 284 21.12 3.47 -3.04
N LEU A 285 20.63 4.34 -2.18
CA LEU A 285 19.86 3.94 -1.00
C LEU A 285 18.37 4.10 -1.27
N HIS A 286 17.66 2.98 -1.35
CA HIS A 286 16.21 2.94 -1.38
C HIS A 286 15.65 2.52 -0.03
N ILE A 287 14.66 3.26 0.49
CA ILE A 287 13.98 2.89 1.73
C ILE A 287 12.59 2.39 1.41
N ASP A 288 12.33 1.12 1.71
CA ASP A 288 10.99 0.54 1.69
C ASP A 288 10.30 0.83 3.03
N ALA A 289 9.51 1.90 3.04
CA ALA A 289 8.63 2.29 4.13
C ALA A 289 7.15 2.17 3.71
N ALA A 290 6.85 1.25 2.78
CA ALA A 290 5.54 1.11 2.16
C ALA A 290 4.39 0.97 3.17
N TYR A 291 4.60 0.23 4.26
CA TYR A 291 3.62 0.11 5.33
C TYR A 291 3.78 1.20 6.38
N ALA A 292 4.95 1.23 7.04
CA ALA A 292 5.12 2.02 8.25
C ALA A 292 5.42 3.50 8.00
N GLY A 293 5.75 3.92 6.77
CA GLY A 293 6.19 5.27 6.45
C GLY A 293 5.27 6.38 6.96
N VAL A 294 3.95 6.14 6.96
CA VAL A 294 2.96 7.10 7.47
C VAL A 294 3.06 7.36 8.98
N ALA A 295 3.60 6.41 9.74
CA ALA A 295 3.81 6.57 11.19
C ALA A 295 4.91 7.61 11.51
N ALA A 296 5.73 8.02 10.55
CA ALA A 296 6.67 9.14 10.71
C ALA A 296 5.97 10.47 11.07
N ALA A 297 4.68 10.59 10.76
CA ALA A 297 3.85 11.73 11.17
C ALA A 297 3.65 11.82 12.70
N LEU A 298 3.83 10.71 13.42
CA LEU A 298 3.65 10.66 14.87
C LEU A 298 4.94 11.02 15.60
N PRO A 299 4.94 12.05 16.49
CA PRO A 299 6.15 12.44 17.21
C PRO A 299 6.84 11.29 17.95
N GLY A 300 6.06 10.41 18.61
CA GLY A 300 6.58 9.26 19.34
C GLY A 300 7.22 8.16 18.48
N MET A 301 6.99 8.19 17.16
CA MET A 301 7.54 7.21 16.21
C MET A 301 8.78 7.73 15.46
N ARG A 302 9.09 9.01 15.53
CA ARG A 302 10.18 9.66 14.78
C ARG A 302 11.52 8.93 14.88
N ARG A 303 11.85 8.33 16.02
CA ARG A 303 13.09 7.58 16.23
C ARG A 303 13.27 6.42 15.24
N HIS A 304 12.18 5.84 14.72
CA HIS A 304 12.24 4.74 13.76
C HIS A 304 12.50 5.20 12.31
N PHE A 305 12.47 6.52 12.09
CA PHE A 305 12.66 7.18 10.81
C PHE A 305 13.89 8.10 10.82
N ALA A 306 14.74 7.95 11.82
CA ALA A 306 15.99 8.71 11.87
C ALA A 306 16.86 8.38 10.63
N ASP A 307 17.48 9.40 10.08
CA ASP A 307 18.41 9.31 8.95
C ASP A 307 17.79 8.87 7.58
N TRP A 308 16.47 8.64 7.51
CA TRP A 308 15.83 8.26 6.24
C TRP A 308 15.91 9.38 5.17
N GLU A 309 16.11 10.62 5.60
CA GLU A 309 16.40 11.75 4.74
C GLU A 309 17.69 11.63 3.93
N HIS A 310 18.56 10.68 4.26
CA HIS A 310 19.78 10.41 3.50
C HIS A 310 19.56 9.48 2.29
N ALA A 311 18.36 8.93 2.13
CA ALA A 311 18.04 8.08 0.99
C ALA A 311 18.05 8.83 -0.34
N ASP A 312 18.32 8.09 -1.43
CA ASP A 312 18.06 8.55 -2.80
C ASP A 312 16.57 8.43 -3.13
N SER A 313 15.89 7.40 -2.61
CA SER A 313 14.46 7.21 -2.79
C SER A 313 13.79 6.53 -1.59
N ILE A 314 12.50 6.86 -1.39
CA ILE A 314 11.66 6.33 -0.30
C ILE A 314 10.30 5.99 -0.87
N VAL A 315 9.79 4.78 -0.59
CA VAL A 315 8.41 4.41 -0.93
C VAL A 315 7.52 4.42 0.29
N VAL A 316 6.32 5.01 0.15
CA VAL A 316 5.26 5.00 1.15
C VAL A 316 3.94 4.70 0.45
N ASN A 317 3.11 3.79 1.00
CA ASN A 317 1.83 3.43 0.41
C ASN A 317 0.64 4.03 1.18
N PRO A 318 0.07 5.17 0.74
CA PRO A 318 -1.17 5.67 1.31
C PRO A 318 -2.31 4.65 1.30
N HIS A 319 -2.36 3.76 0.31
CA HIS A 319 -3.36 2.71 0.23
C HIS A 319 -3.22 1.59 1.27
N LYS A 320 -2.13 1.55 2.06
CA LYS A 320 -1.99 0.61 3.19
C LYS A 320 -2.54 1.24 4.47
N TRP A 321 -1.81 2.18 5.04
CA TRP A 321 -2.12 2.68 6.38
C TRP A 321 -2.44 4.19 6.41
N LEU A 322 -2.89 4.75 5.27
CA LEU A 322 -3.41 6.12 5.19
C LEU A 322 -4.80 6.17 4.54
N PHE A 323 -5.57 5.09 4.65
CA PHE A 323 -7.00 4.99 4.37
C PHE A 323 -7.41 5.46 2.96
N THR A 324 -6.48 5.37 2.02
CA THR A 324 -6.70 5.71 0.61
C THR A 324 -7.03 4.43 -0.16
N PRO A 325 -8.14 4.37 -0.90
CA PRO A 325 -8.48 3.17 -1.69
C PRO A 325 -7.34 2.71 -2.60
N VAL A 326 -7.18 1.41 -2.77
CA VAL A 326 -6.21 0.81 -3.72
C VAL A 326 -6.54 1.30 -5.14
N ASP A 327 -5.55 1.76 -5.90
CA ASP A 327 -4.12 1.75 -5.67
C ASP A 327 -3.56 3.18 -5.48
N CYS A 328 -2.59 3.32 -4.58
CA CYS A 328 -1.87 4.59 -4.37
C CYS A 328 -0.55 4.32 -3.63
N SER A 329 0.56 4.36 -4.35
CA SER A 329 1.92 4.20 -3.83
C SER A 329 2.76 5.41 -4.19
N VAL A 330 3.33 6.09 -3.21
CA VAL A 330 4.15 7.28 -3.43
C VAL A 330 5.62 6.91 -3.39
N LEU A 331 6.32 7.19 -4.47
CA LEU A 331 7.77 7.16 -4.55
C LEU A 331 8.30 8.59 -4.41
N TYR A 332 9.01 8.87 -3.34
CA TYR A 332 9.82 10.08 -3.18
C TYR A 332 11.24 9.82 -3.68
N VAL A 333 11.77 10.74 -4.45
CA VAL A 333 13.17 10.74 -4.89
C VAL A 333 13.83 12.07 -4.54
N ARG A 334 15.11 12.00 -4.19
CA ARG A 334 15.90 13.18 -3.87
C ARG A 334 16.19 14.02 -5.12
N ASP A 335 16.50 13.36 -6.21
CA ASP A 335 16.76 13.99 -7.51
C ASP A 335 15.86 13.38 -8.59
N PRO A 336 14.78 14.06 -9.00
CA PRO A 336 13.86 13.57 -10.03
C PRO A 336 14.50 13.51 -11.42
N ALA A 337 15.65 14.17 -11.68
CA ALA A 337 16.34 14.05 -12.94
C ALA A 337 16.77 12.59 -13.22
N GLN A 338 17.10 11.85 -12.15
CA GLN A 338 17.47 10.43 -12.26
C GLN A 338 16.32 9.54 -12.76
N LEU A 339 15.08 9.88 -12.43
CA LEU A 339 13.92 9.18 -13.02
C LEU A 339 13.79 9.49 -14.50
N ARG A 340 13.92 10.76 -14.87
CA ARG A 340 13.86 11.17 -16.28
C ARG A 340 14.98 10.53 -17.10
N GLU A 341 16.19 10.48 -16.59
CA GLU A 341 17.30 9.78 -17.22
C GLU A 341 16.98 8.30 -17.50
N ALA A 342 16.30 7.62 -16.56
CA ALA A 342 15.94 6.22 -16.69
C ALA A 342 14.75 5.97 -17.65
N PHE A 343 13.76 6.88 -17.68
CA PHE A 343 12.46 6.60 -18.30
C PHE A 343 12.04 7.53 -19.42
N SER A 344 12.65 8.73 -19.55
CA SER A 344 12.20 9.67 -20.59
C SER A 344 12.56 9.16 -22.00
N LEU A 345 11.52 8.97 -22.79
CA LEU A 345 11.57 8.70 -24.23
C LEU A 345 10.50 9.58 -24.87
N VAL A 346 10.89 10.78 -25.33
CA VAL A 346 9.93 11.78 -25.83
C VAL A 346 9.77 11.65 -27.34
N PRO A 347 8.74 10.93 -27.84
CA PRO A 347 8.37 10.98 -29.25
C PRO A 347 7.87 12.38 -29.64
N ALA A 348 8.05 12.78 -30.90
CA ALA A 348 7.68 14.11 -31.37
C ALA A 348 6.23 14.53 -31.08
N TYR A 349 5.27 13.58 -31.05
CA TYR A 349 3.86 13.87 -30.73
C TYR A 349 3.59 14.21 -29.25
N LEU A 350 4.56 13.97 -28.37
CA LEU A 350 4.50 14.30 -26.94
C LEU A 350 5.33 15.54 -26.59
N GLU A 351 6.07 16.09 -27.51
CA GLU A 351 6.75 17.36 -27.31
C GLU A 351 5.72 18.46 -27.12
N THR A 352 5.85 19.21 -26.03
CA THR A 352 4.97 20.32 -25.70
C THR A 352 5.81 21.60 -25.51
N PRO A 353 5.27 22.78 -25.89
CA PRO A 353 6.02 24.03 -25.79
C PRO A 353 6.13 24.55 -24.35
N GLU A 354 5.41 23.96 -23.41
CA GLU A 354 5.40 24.40 -22.02
C GLU A 354 6.72 24.06 -21.34
N THR A 355 7.41 25.09 -20.85
CA THR A 355 8.67 24.96 -20.11
C THR A 355 8.44 25.09 -18.60
N GLY A 356 9.23 24.38 -17.78
CA GLY A 356 9.15 24.48 -16.34
C GLY A 356 7.99 23.70 -15.71
N VAL A 357 7.32 22.85 -16.47
CA VAL A 357 6.25 21.95 -16.01
C VAL A 357 6.76 20.52 -15.85
N THR A 358 6.04 19.72 -15.07
CA THR A 358 6.35 18.29 -14.88
C THR A 358 5.57 17.44 -15.88
N HIS A 359 6.26 16.55 -16.57
CA HIS A 359 5.64 15.49 -17.34
C HIS A 359 5.77 14.19 -16.57
N LEU A 360 4.67 13.78 -15.93
CA LEU A 360 4.67 12.65 -15.00
C LEU A 360 4.96 11.31 -15.71
N MET A 361 4.75 11.21 -17.01
CA MET A 361 5.11 10.03 -17.82
C MET A 361 6.62 9.73 -17.80
N ASP A 362 7.45 10.75 -17.55
CA ASP A 362 8.91 10.62 -17.50
C ASP A 362 9.43 10.10 -16.15
N HIS A 363 8.54 9.89 -15.18
CA HIS A 363 8.90 9.45 -13.83
C HIS A 363 8.67 7.94 -13.61
N GLY A 364 8.42 7.16 -14.65
CA GLY A 364 8.20 5.73 -14.53
C GLY A 364 7.92 5.04 -15.85
N LEU A 365 7.63 3.73 -15.79
CA LEU A 365 7.45 2.89 -16.97
C LEU A 365 6.15 3.21 -17.74
N ALA A 366 5.09 3.59 -17.04
CA ALA A 366 3.77 3.74 -17.65
C ALA A 366 3.59 5.13 -18.28
N LEU A 367 3.31 5.17 -19.59
CA LEU A 367 2.92 6.39 -20.29
C LEU A 367 1.57 6.90 -19.79
N GLY A 368 0.54 6.07 -19.83
CA GLY A 368 -0.79 6.40 -19.34
C GLY A 368 -0.86 6.39 -17.81
N ARG A 369 -1.44 7.44 -17.22
CA ARG A 369 -1.51 7.60 -15.76
C ARG A 369 -2.92 7.97 -15.31
N ARG A 370 -3.43 7.23 -14.33
CA ARG A 370 -4.69 7.55 -13.65
C ARG A 370 -4.53 8.78 -12.76
N PHE A 371 -5.61 9.50 -12.54
CA PHE A 371 -5.66 10.66 -11.62
C PHE A 371 -5.75 10.19 -10.14
N ARG A 372 -4.72 9.46 -9.67
CA ARG A 372 -4.66 8.90 -8.31
C ARG A 372 -4.54 9.95 -7.21
N ALA A 373 -3.98 11.11 -7.54
CA ALA A 373 -3.81 12.19 -6.58
C ALA A 373 -5.13 12.69 -6.01
N LEU A 374 -6.23 12.65 -6.78
CA LEU A 374 -7.52 13.18 -6.36
C LEU A 374 -8.03 12.50 -5.10
N LYS A 375 -8.04 11.16 -5.03
CA LYS A 375 -8.48 10.43 -3.85
C LYS A 375 -7.59 10.67 -2.62
N LEU A 376 -6.28 10.76 -2.80
CA LEU A 376 -5.35 11.08 -1.70
C LEU A 376 -5.57 12.51 -1.19
N TRP A 377 -5.80 13.46 -2.09
CA TRP A 377 -6.13 14.84 -1.74
C TRP A 377 -7.43 14.92 -0.93
N PHE A 378 -8.49 14.18 -1.33
CA PHE A 378 -9.75 14.08 -0.57
C PHE A 378 -9.51 13.56 0.85
N VAL A 379 -8.75 12.46 0.98
CA VAL A 379 -8.41 11.88 2.29
C VAL A 379 -7.66 12.88 3.16
N MET A 380 -6.60 13.51 2.62
CA MET A 380 -5.81 14.47 3.39
C MET A 380 -6.57 15.74 3.76
N ARG A 381 -7.47 16.21 2.85
CA ARG A 381 -8.31 17.38 3.11
C ARG A 381 -9.38 17.11 4.16
N TYR A 382 -10.03 15.96 4.07
CA TYR A 382 -11.13 15.61 4.96
C TYR A 382 -10.68 15.36 6.40
N PHE A 383 -9.67 14.51 6.57
CA PHE A 383 -9.20 14.17 7.92
C PHE A 383 -8.25 15.22 8.50
N GLY A 384 -7.54 15.95 7.68
CA GLY A 384 -6.47 16.84 8.10
C GLY A 384 -5.30 16.10 8.77
N ARG A 385 -4.25 16.84 9.12
CA ARG A 385 -3.04 16.26 9.73
C ARG A 385 -3.31 15.64 11.11
N GLU A 386 -4.13 16.30 11.92
CA GLU A 386 -4.44 15.84 13.29
C GLU A 386 -5.37 14.64 13.28
N GLY A 387 -6.41 14.65 12.45
CA GLY A 387 -7.30 13.49 12.30
C GLY A 387 -6.56 12.23 11.88
N LEU A 388 -5.69 12.33 10.87
CA LEU A 388 -4.85 11.22 10.43
C LEU A 388 -3.91 10.74 11.54
N ARG A 389 -3.26 11.65 12.28
CA ARG A 389 -2.41 11.29 13.42
C ARG A 389 -3.18 10.57 14.52
N ASN A 390 -4.37 11.04 14.84
CA ASN A 390 -5.20 10.45 15.90
C ASN A 390 -5.60 9.02 15.53
N ILE A 391 -6.00 8.75 14.28
CA ILE A 391 -6.34 7.40 13.83
C ILE A 391 -5.10 6.48 13.89
N LEU A 392 -3.96 6.92 13.36
CA LEU A 392 -2.70 6.14 13.40
C LEU A 392 -2.25 5.85 14.84
N ALA A 393 -2.34 6.83 15.74
CA ALA A 393 -2.02 6.65 17.15
C ALA A 393 -2.98 5.67 17.85
N GLY A 394 -4.27 5.73 17.49
CA GLY A 394 -5.30 4.80 17.95
C GLY A 394 -4.96 3.34 17.56
N HIS A 395 -4.56 3.08 16.31
CA HIS A 395 -4.16 1.74 15.87
C HIS A 395 -2.94 1.22 16.63
N ILE A 396 -1.95 2.08 16.92
CA ILE A 396 -0.79 1.69 17.74
C ILE A 396 -1.22 1.39 19.19
N ALA A 397 -2.17 2.16 19.71
CA ALA A 397 -2.71 1.91 21.06
C ALA A 397 -3.47 0.57 21.12
N LEU A 398 -4.28 0.24 20.10
CA LEU A 398 -4.96 -1.05 19.98
C LEU A 398 -3.95 -2.21 19.89
N ALA A 399 -2.87 -2.06 19.15
CA ALA A 399 -1.82 -3.08 19.07
C ALA A 399 -1.12 -3.29 20.43
N ARG A 400 -0.88 -2.23 21.19
CA ARG A 400 -0.35 -2.34 22.54
C ARG A 400 -1.33 -3.02 23.48
N HIS A 401 -2.61 -2.66 23.42
CA HIS A 401 -3.67 -3.32 24.19
C HIS A 401 -3.69 -4.83 23.94
N LEU A 402 -3.65 -5.27 22.68
CA LEU A 402 -3.55 -6.68 22.34
C LEU A 402 -2.25 -7.31 22.86
N ALA A 403 -1.11 -6.63 22.68
CA ALA A 403 0.19 -7.11 23.14
C ALA A 403 0.23 -7.36 24.65
N ASP A 404 -0.38 -6.47 25.45
CA ASP A 404 -0.48 -6.61 26.91
C ASP A 404 -1.37 -7.81 27.29
N ARG A 405 -2.47 -8.06 26.56
CA ARG A 405 -3.33 -9.24 26.76
C ARG A 405 -2.62 -10.54 26.43
N VAL A 406 -1.84 -10.58 25.34
CA VAL A 406 -1.03 -11.75 24.97
C VAL A 406 0.05 -12.03 26.02
N ASP A 407 0.76 -10.98 26.50
CA ASP A 407 1.79 -11.12 27.52
C ASP A 407 1.24 -11.61 28.87
N ALA A 408 -0.01 -11.30 29.19
CA ALA A 408 -0.69 -11.74 30.41
C ALA A 408 -1.28 -13.16 30.32
N ALA A 409 -1.39 -13.75 29.11
CA ALA A 409 -2.08 -15.02 28.90
C ALA A 409 -1.11 -16.22 28.97
N PRO A 410 -1.30 -17.15 29.93
CA PRO A 410 -0.43 -18.33 30.04
C PRO A 410 -0.42 -19.18 28.77
N GLY A 411 0.78 -19.58 28.33
CA GLY A 411 0.96 -20.41 27.14
C GLY A 411 0.76 -19.66 25.82
N TRP A 412 0.74 -18.33 25.86
CA TRP A 412 0.84 -17.48 24.67
C TRP A 412 2.14 -16.68 24.72
N GLU A 413 2.68 -16.37 23.57
CA GLU A 413 3.87 -15.54 23.42
C GLU A 413 3.75 -14.64 22.18
N ARG A 414 4.44 -13.52 22.21
CA ARG A 414 4.55 -12.66 21.03
C ARG A 414 5.99 -12.36 20.66
N HIS A 415 6.22 -12.12 19.38
CA HIS A 415 7.50 -11.66 18.86
C HIS A 415 7.78 -10.20 19.26
N ARG A 416 9.05 -9.87 19.55
CA ARG A 416 9.50 -8.52 19.91
C ARG A 416 10.76 -8.15 19.11
N PRO A 417 10.96 -6.86 18.76
CA PRO A 417 10.08 -5.73 19.02
C PRO A 417 8.86 -5.67 18.09
N SER A 418 7.81 -4.93 18.48
CA SER A 418 6.61 -4.67 17.68
C SER A 418 6.28 -3.17 17.76
N PRO A 419 6.98 -2.32 16.98
CA PRO A 419 6.93 -0.87 17.18
C PRO A 419 5.68 -0.21 16.61
N PHE A 420 4.99 -0.83 15.66
CA PHE A 420 3.85 -0.25 14.94
C PHE A 420 2.52 -0.94 15.33
N SER A 421 1.59 -1.10 14.39
CA SER A 421 0.27 -1.66 14.66
C SER A 421 0.11 -3.14 14.27
N LEU A 422 1.20 -3.88 14.21
CA LEU A 422 1.23 -5.33 14.03
C LEU A 422 1.62 -6.01 15.34
N VAL A 423 0.85 -7.02 15.76
CA VAL A 423 1.25 -7.98 16.81
C VAL A 423 1.44 -9.35 16.16
N VAL A 424 2.62 -9.92 16.34
CA VAL A 424 2.93 -11.29 15.89
C VAL A 424 2.93 -12.18 17.12
N LEU A 425 2.05 -13.17 17.15
CA LEU A 425 1.78 -13.96 18.34
C LEU A 425 1.60 -15.45 18.01
N ARG A 426 1.70 -16.31 19.01
CA ARG A 426 1.41 -17.74 18.88
C ARG A 426 1.00 -18.37 20.20
N ARG A 427 0.28 -19.47 20.12
CA ARG A 427 0.07 -20.41 21.22
C ARG A 427 1.33 -21.23 21.42
N SER A 428 1.85 -21.28 22.64
CA SER A 428 3.09 -22.01 23.00
C SER A 428 2.94 -22.70 24.37
N PRO A 429 2.11 -23.76 24.44
CA PRO A 429 1.91 -24.49 25.71
C PRO A 429 3.17 -25.26 26.10
N THR A 430 3.35 -25.49 27.40
CA THR A 430 4.49 -26.23 27.94
C THR A 430 4.57 -27.63 27.34
N GLY A 431 5.73 -27.98 26.80
CA GLY A 431 5.99 -29.30 26.21
C GLY A 431 5.71 -29.42 24.72
N VAL A 432 4.90 -28.54 24.11
CA VAL A 432 4.59 -28.52 22.68
C VAL A 432 5.65 -27.72 21.92
N ARG A 433 6.32 -28.31 20.92
CA ARG A 433 7.43 -27.68 20.19
C ARG A 433 7.47 -28.08 18.72
N GLY A 434 8.19 -27.30 17.91
CA GLY A 434 8.46 -27.60 16.50
C GLY A 434 7.16 -27.81 15.71
N ARG A 435 7.11 -28.87 14.89
CA ARG A 435 5.98 -29.13 13.98
C ARG A 435 4.62 -29.28 14.70
N GLU A 436 4.61 -29.79 15.93
CA GLU A 436 3.37 -29.91 16.71
C GLU A 436 2.82 -28.52 17.07
N ARG A 437 3.70 -27.61 17.50
CA ARG A 437 3.31 -26.23 17.77
C ARG A 437 2.90 -25.47 16.51
N ASP A 438 3.57 -25.72 15.39
CA ASP A 438 3.20 -25.12 14.10
C ASP A 438 1.82 -25.58 13.64
N ALA A 439 1.54 -26.89 13.73
CA ALA A 439 0.23 -27.44 13.41
C ALA A 439 -0.88 -26.89 14.31
N LEU A 440 -0.62 -26.76 15.63
CA LEU A 440 -1.53 -26.16 16.59
C LEU A 440 -1.88 -24.70 16.19
N ASN A 441 -0.89 -23.89 15.91
CA ASN A 441 -1.11 -22.48 15.54
C ASN A 441 -1.81 -22.35 14.19
N THR A 442 -1.50 -23.21 13.22
CA THR A 442 -2.20 -23.25 11.94
C THR A 442 -3.67 -23.59 12.15
N ALA A 443 -3.99 -24.62 12.93
CA ALA A 443 -5.37 -25.05 13.19
C ALA A 443 -6.18 -23.97 13.94
N ILE A 444 -5.56 -23.28 14.92
CA ILE A 444 -6.19 -22.15 15.63
C ILE A 444 -6.55 -21.04 14.63
N MET A 445 -5.61 -20.65 13.79
CA MET A 445 -5.83 -19.59 12.79
C MET A 445 -6.94 -19.97 11.80
N GLU A 446 -6.88 -21.20 11.25
CA GLU A 446 -7.89 -21.69 10.31
C GLU A 446 -9.28 -21.68 10.93
N ARG A 447 -9.44 -22.14 12.17
CA ARG A 447 -10.72 -22.12 12.89
C ARG A 447 -11.25 -20.70 13.08
N VAL A 448 -10.41 -19.73 13.42
CA VAL A 448 -10.81 -18.32 13.52
C VAL A 448 -11.22 -17.77 12.16
N ASN A 449 -10.44 -18.05 11.12
CA ASN A 449 -10.73 -17.59 9.76
C ASN A 449 -12.04 -18.21 9.21
N GLU A 450 -12.28 -19.49 9.47
CA GLU A 450 -13.52 -20.20 9.07
C GLU A 450 -14.76 -19.72 9.82
N SER A 451 -14.61 -19.17 11.03
CA SER A 451 -15.73 -18.61 11.78
C SER A 451 -16.36 -17.38 11.10
N GLY A 452 -15.61 -16.71 10.19
CA GLY A 452 -16.03 -15.48 9.55
C GLY A 452 -15.96 -14.23 10.43
N THR A 453 -15.62 -14.37 11.72
CA THR A 453 -15.56 -13.24 12.68
C THR A 453 -14.31 -12.39 12.53
N ALA A 454 -13.20 -12.98 12.09
CA ALA A 454 -11.94 -12.30 11.84
C ALA A 454 -11.14 -13.01 10.74
N PHE A 455 -10.17 -12.30 10.16
CA PHE A 455 -9.23 -12.90 9.22
C PHE A 455 -7.80 -12.56 9.62
N LEU A 456 -6.99 -13.60 9.85
CA LEU A 456 -5.58 -13.55 10.21
C LEU A 456 -4.72 -14.21 9.13
N SER A 457 -3.45 -13.83 9.06
CA SER A 457 -2.48 -14.49 8.17
C SER A 457 -1.30 -15.05 8.96
N PRO A 458 -0.69 -16.17 8.51
CA PRO A 458 0.51 -16.70 9.12
C PRO A 458 1.75 -15.91 8.69
N THR A 459 2.82 -16.10 9.45
CA THR A 459 4.19 -15.80 9.03
C THR A 459 5.13 -16.86 9.58
N GLU A 460 6.31 -17.00 8.98
CA GLU A 460 7.36 -17.89 9.46
C GLU A 460 8.49 -17.07 10.09
N ILE A 461 8.91 -17.44 11.28
CA ILE A 461 10.08 -16.88 11.98
C ILE A 461 10.94 -18.03 12.44
N ASP A 462 12.17 -18.11 11.98
CA ASP A 462 13.15 -19.20 12.27
C ASP A 462 12.61 -20.60 11.94
N GLY A 463 11.80 -20.73 10.87
CA GLY A 463 11.19 -21.99 10.46
C GLY A 463 10.00 -22.39 11.32
N GLU A 464 9.48 -21.51 12.16
CA GLU A 464 8.32 -21.74 13.02
C GLU A 464 7.14 -20.84 12.64
N THR A 465 5.91 -21.39 12.75
CA THR A 465 4.66 -20.69 12.42
C THR A 465 4.24 -19.71 13.51
N TRP A 466 3.97 -18.48 13.09
CA TRP A 466 3.41 -17.41 13.90
C TRP A 466 2.17 -16.80 13.25
N LEU A 467 1.28 -16.24 14.04
CA LEU A 467 0.08 -15.55 13.59
C LEU A 467 0.32 -14.05 13.57
N ARG A 468 -0.10 -13.40 12.48
CA ARG A 468 -0.02 -11.95 12.34
C ARG A 468 -1.38 -11.34 12.60
N PHE A 469 -1.41 -10.36 13.48
CA PHE A 469 -2.57 -9.55 13.81
C PHE A 469 -2.25 -8.08 13.46
N ALA A 470 -2.60 -7.68 12.25
CA ALA A 470 -2.26 -6.36 11.69
C ALA A 470 -3.46 -5.40 11.82
N ILE A 471 -3.33 -4.37 12.65
CA ILE A 471 -4.38 -3.36 12.87
C ILE A 471 -4.15 -2.18 11.93
N GLY A 472 -5.05 -1.95 10.99
CA GLY A 472 -4.88 -0.90 9.99
C GLY A 472 -6.18 -0.43 9.34
N ASN A 473 -7.31 -1.05 9.66
CA ASN A 473 -8.61 -0.64 9.15
C ASN A 473 -9.14 0.57 9.93
N ILE A 474 -9.65 1.58 9.21
CA ILE A 474 -10.12 2.84 9.79
C ILE A 474 -11.27 2.65 10.80
N HIS A 475 -12.04 1.57 10.68
CA HIS A 475 -13.19 1.26 11.55
C HIS A 475 -12.86 0.29 12.69
N THR A 476 -11.59 -0.17 12.78
CA THR A 476 -11.20 -1.07 13.88
C THR A 476 -11.27 -0.35 15.23
N ALA A 477 -12.04 -0.91 16.14
CA ALA A 477 -12.20 -0.44 17.52
C ALA A 477 -11.74 -1.53 18.52
N VAL A 478 -11.66 -1.17 19.81
CA VAL A 478 -11.17 -2.07 20.85
C VAL A 478 -11.96 -3.38 20.94
N HIS A 479 -13.28 -3.34 20.79
CA HIS A 479 -14.12 -4.54 20.83
C HIS A 479 -13.82 -5.53 19.70
N HIS A 480 -13.45 -5.07 18.49
CA HIS A 480 -13.03 -5.97 17.40
C HIS A 480 -11.74 -6.73 17.74
N VAL A 481 -10.80 -6.03 18.39
CA VAL A 481 -9.53 -6.64 18.86
C VAL A 481 -9.81 -7.63 19.99
N ASP A 482 -10.65 -7.26 20.94
CA ASP A 482 -11.01 -8.10 22.09
C ASP A 482 -11.78 -9.35 21.68
N THR A 483 -12.81 -9.20 20.85
CA THR A 483 -13.58 -10.33 20.32
C THR A 483 -12.70 -11.31 19.55
N THR A 484 -11.80 -10.79 18.69
CA THR A 484 -10.89 -11.67 17.95
C THR A 484 -9.89 -12.38 18.85
N TRP A 485 -9.38 -11.69 19.89
CA TRP A 485 -8.50 -12.30 20.86
C TRP A 485 -9.21 -13.41 21.66
N GLU A 486 -10.45 -13.21 22.07
CA GLU A 486 -11.27 -14.23 22.74
C GLU A 486 -11.53 -15.41 21.83
N THR A 487 -11.89 -15.18 20.56
CA THR A 487 -12.07 -16.24 19.56
C THR A 487 -10.78 -17.05 19.36
N LEU A 488 -9.59 -16.42 19.36
CA LEU A 488 -8.30 -17.11 19.30
C LEU A 488 -8.08 -18.02 20.53
N ARG A 489 -8.43 -17.54 21.72
CA ARG A 489 -8.32 -18.32 22.97
C ARG A 489 -9.27 -19.50 22.98
N ASP A 490 -10.53 -19.29 22.63
CA ASP A 490 -11.56 -20.35 22.59
C ASP A 490 -11.19 -21.45 21.56
N ALA A 491 -10.64 -21.03 20.39
CA ALA A 491 -10.12 -21.96 19.41
C ALA A 491 -8.95 -22.79 19.97
N ALA A 492 -8.02 -22.13 20.67
CA ALA A 492 -6.89 -22.81 21.31
C ALA A 492 -7.31 -23.79 22.40
N ASP A 493 -8.29 -23.42 23.23
CA ASP A 493 -8.82 -24.28 24.31
C ASP A 493 -9.65 -25.46 23.74
N THR A 494 -10.17 -25.33 22.53
CA THR A 494 -10.94 -26.41 21.87
C THR A 494 -10.03 -27.42 21.17
N ILE A 495 -8.89 -26.98 20.63
CA ILE A 495 -7.97 -27.80 19.82
C ILE A 495 -6.89 -28.45 20.71
N GLY A 496 -6.42 -27.77 21.74
CA GLY A 496 -5.32 -28.18 22.62
C GLY A 496 -5.74 -28.51 23.97
#